data_13916f6d50ebb93f18cb0d2d2bd25264
#
_entry.id   13916f6d50ebb93f18cb0d2d2bd25264
#
_cell.length_a   1.000
_cell.length_b   1.000
_cell.length_c   1.000
_cell.angle_alpha   90.00
_cell.angle_beta   90.00
_cell.angle_gamma   90.00
#
_symmetry.space_group_name_H-M   'P 1'
#
loop_
_entity.id
_entity.type
_entity.pdbx_description
1 polymer ?
#
loop_
_entity_poly.entity_id
_entity_poly.type
_entity_poly.pdbx_seq_one_letter_code
_entity_poly.pdbx_strand_id
1 'polypeptide(L)'
;KIREFFGRIPVAVNPEQRKLYSVPDNTDPLISVVTDKEATGYEAQIMFKHPKENAVTFSDYRNTLMRNLYTGMLNKRLEEIAQKPDAPYLYAGAGYGSFIGRTMDVYSLSVSAKENQLEKSINLLLTENERVRQFGFTASELEREKKDMLSLYENTAKEADKTVSATYADEFIRNFLTMECIPGYKREFE
;
A
#
# COMPACT_ATOMS: atom_id res chain seq x y z
N LYS A 1 29.99 10.82 15.41
CA LYS A 1 29.89 11.33 14.01
C LYS A 1 28.61 12.15 13.79
N ILE A 2 27.37 11.62 13.98
CA ILE A 2 26.11 12.39 13.75
C ILE A 2 26.12 13.70 14.53
N ARG A 3 26.35 13.67 15.86
CA ARG A 3 26.44 14.88 16.68
C ARG A 3 27.59 15.82 16.29
N GLU A 4 28.67 15.28 15.81
CA GLU A 4 29.85 16.06 15.38
C GLU A 4 29.56 16.85 14.10
N PHE A 5 28.89 16.21 13.09
CA PHE A 5 28.62 16.84 11.81
C PHE A 5 27.30 17.67 11.84
N PHE A 6 26.26 17.17 12.47
CA PHE A 6 24.95 17.80 12.46
C PHE A 6 24.64 18.67 13.69
N GLY A 7 25.33 18.45 14.81
CA GLY A 7 25.12 19.25 16.03
C GLY A 7 25.55 20.73 15.90
N ARG A 8 26.25 21.10 14.83
CA ARG A 8 26.62 22.48 14.52
C ARG A 8 25.57 23.21 13.65
N ILE A 9 24.60 22.50 13.12
CA ILE A 9 23.53 23.12 12.34
C ILE A 9 22.65 23.92 13.31
N PRO A 10 22.51 25.23 13.13
CA PRO A 10 21.70 26.04 14.01
C PRO A 10 20.24 25.63 13.92
N VAL A 11 19.57 25.56 15.07
CA VAL A 11 18.13 25.35 15.11
C VAL A 11 17.46 26.56 14.49
N ALA A 12 16.55 26.34 13.54
CA ALA A 12 15.80 27.42 12.92
C ALA A 12 14.97 28.17 13.95
N VAL A 13 15.13 29.49 14.01
CA VAL A 13 14.29 30.37 14.82
C VAL A 13 13.03 30.66 14.02
N ASN A 14 11.86 30.29 14.56
CA ASN A 14 10.56 30.39 13.89
C ASN A 14 10.54 29.64 12.54
N PRO A 15 10.71 28.31 12.52
CA PRO A 15 10.69 27.55 11.28
C PRO A 15 9.35 27.75 10.58
N GLU A 16 9.41 28.00 9.27
CA GLU A 16 8.23 28.10 8.45
C GLU A 16 7.49 26.76 8.47
N GLN A 17 6.19 26.80 8.76
CA GLN A 17 5.37 25.60 8.73
C GLN A 17 5.25 25.07 7.31
N ARG A 18 5.39 23.76 7.15
CA ARG A 18 5.25 23.11 5.85
C ARG A 18 3.83 23.33 5.32
N LYS A 19 3.72 23.93 4.15
CA LYS A 19 2.46 23.99 3.41
C LYS A 19 1.99 22.58 3.01
N LEU A 20 0.75 22.28 3.36
CA LEU A 20 0.04 21.09 2.88
C LEU A 20 -0.88 21.53 1.75
N TYR A 21 -0.74 20.87 0.61
CA TYR A 21 -1.60 21.12 -0.56
C TYR A 21 -2.64 20.02 -0.62
N SER A 22 -3.92 20.41 -0.68
CA SER A 22 -5.01 19.45 -0.90
C SER A 22 -5.02 18.99 -2.36
N VAL A 23 -5.28 17.71 -2.55
CA VAL A 23 -5.62 17.19 -3.87
C VAL A 23 -7.13 17.34 -4.02
N PRO A 24 -7.63 18.05 -5.06
CA PRO A 24 -9.06 18.23 -5.23
C PRO A 24 -9.77 16.91 -5.50
N ASP A 25 -10.98 16.80 -5.01
CA ASP A 25 -11.85 15.67 -5.34
C ASP A 25 -12.44 15.83 -6.74
N ASN A 26 -12.99 14.76 -7.30
CA ASN A 26 -13.66 14.75 -8.61
C ASN A 26 -14.97 13.97 -8.51
N THR A 27 -16.02 14.48 -9.17
CA THR A 27 -17.33 13.83 -9.28
C THR A 27 -17.32 12.79 -10.40
N ASP A 28 -16.65 13.10 -11.50
CA ASP A 28 -16.54 12.24 -12.66
C ASP A 28 -15.18 11.55 -12.71
N PRO A 29 -15.08 10.30 -13.22
CA PRO A 29 -13.81 9.64 -13.39
C PRO A 29 -12.84 10.43 -14.28
N LEU A 30 -11.60 10.59 -13.83
CA LEU A 30 -10.53 11.17 -14.64
C LEU A 30 -9.82 10.03 -15.36
N ILE A 31 -9.80 10.07 -16.68
CA ILE A 31 -9.24 9.02 -17.52
C ILE A 31 -8.01 9.58 -18.25
N SER A 32 -6.91 8.86 -18.18
CA SER A 32 -5.70 9.13 -18.96
C SER A 32 -5.29 7.88 -19.72
N VAL A 33 -5.07 8.00 -21.01
CA VAL A 33 -4.58 6.92 -21.87
C VAL A 33 -3.27 7.37 -22.49
N VAL A 34 -2.23 6.57 -22.29
CA VAL A 34 -0.89 6.79 -22.84
C VAL A 34 -0.52 5.60 -23.69
N THR A 35 -0.04 5.87 -24.90
CA THR A 35 0.47 4.84 -25.81
C THR A 35 1.88 5.20 -26.24
N ASP A 36 2.75 4.21 -26.31
CA ASP A 36 4.10 4.37 -26.81
C ASP A 36 4.45 3.20 -27.73
N LYS A 37 5.20 3.47 -28.80
CA LYS A 37 5.61 2.43 -29.77
C LYS A 37 6.62 1.44 -29.19
N GLU A 38 7.33 1.85 -28.14
CA GLU A 38 8.32 1.01 -27.45
C GLU A 38 7.72 0.29 -26.23
N ALA A 39 6.45 0.55 -25.90
CA ALA A 39 5.78 -0.14 -24.81
C ALA A 39 5.63 -1.63 -25.10
N THR A 40 6.12 -2.45 -24.20
CA THR A 40 6.08 -3.93 -24.32
C THR A 40 4.96 -4.57 -23.49
N GLY A 41 4.17 -3.77 -22.77
CA GLY A 41 3.11 -4.23 -21.88
C GLY A 41 1.84 -3.40 -21.98
N TYR A 42 0.77 -3.98 -21.47
CA TYR A 42 -0.55 -3.34 -21.38
C TYR A 42 -0.92 -3.23 -19.90
N GLU A 43 -0.94 -2.03 -19.38
CA GLU A 43 -1.20 -1.80 -17.97
C GLU A 43 -2.41 -0.89 -17.77
N ALA A 44 -3.18 -1.18 -16.74
CA ALA A 44 -4.21 -0.26 -16.25
C ALA A 44 -4.13 -0.13 -14.73
N GLN A 45 -4.41 1.08 -14.26
CA GLN A 45 -4.53 1.37 -12.84
C GLN A 45 -5.80 2.18 -12.58
N ILE A 46 -6.55 1.76 -11.56
CA ILE A 46 -7.75 2.46 -11.09
C ILE A 46 -7.46 2.91 -9.68
N MET A 47 -7.66 4.19 -9.41
CA MET A 47 -7.36 4.79 -8.11
C MET A 47 -8.59 5.45 -7.52
N PHE A 48 -8.90 5.08 -6.28
CA PHE A 48 -9.95 5.70 -5.47
C PHE A 48 -9.29 6.55 -4.40
N LYS A 49 -9.53 7.85 -4.45
CA LYS A 49 -8.97 8.82 -3.50
C LYS A 49 -9.69 8.72 -2.14
N HIS A 50 -8.92 8.76 -1.08
CA HIS A 50 -9.40 8.79 0.30
C HIS A 50 -8.69 9.88 1.10
N PRO A 51 -9.34 10.48 2.09
CA PRO A 51 -8.65 11.36 3.03
C PRO A 51 -7.46 10.64 3.66
N LYS A 52 -6.38 11.40 3.91
CA LYS A 52 -5.20 10.86 4.59
C LYS A 52 -5.59 10.35 5.97
N GLU A 53 -5.25 9.10 6.24
CA GLU A 53 -5.42 8.52 7.56
C GLU A 53 -4.16 8.69 8.41
N ASN A 54 -4.36 8.85 9.70
CA ASN A 54 -3.28 8.93 10.66
C ASN A 54 -2.75 7.52 10.98
N ALA A 55 -1.48 7.46 11.43
CA ALA A 55 -0.84 6.22 11.88
C ALA A 55 -0.18 6.44 13.27
N VAL A 56 -0.89 7.12 14.17
CA VAL A 56 -0.36 7.60 15.44
C VAL A 56 -0.85 6.77 16.62
N THR A 57 -2.09 6.30 16.57
CA THR A 57 -2.74 5.59 17.66
C THR A 57 -2.78 4.08 17.42
N PHE A 58 -3.03 3.33 18.50
CA PHE A 58 -3.26 1.88 18.42
C PHE A 58 -4.46 1.53 17.53
N SER A 59 -5.50 2.38 17.54
CA SER A 59 -6.66 2.21 16.65
C SER A 59 -6.28 2.39 15.17
N ASP A 60 -5.42 3.35 14.86
CA ASP A 60 -4.93 3.58 13.51
C ASP A 60 -4.10 2.38 13.02
N TYR A 61 -3.24 1.85 13.90
CA TYR A 61 -2.45 0.65 13.59
C TYR A 61 -3.35 -0.56 13.32
N ARG A 62 -4.38 -0.78 14.15
CA ARG A 62 -5.38 -1.83 13.92
C ARG A 62 -6.09 -1.66 12.58
N ASN A 63 -6.46 -0.44 12.20
CA ASN A 63 -7.06 -0.16 10.90
C ASN A 63 -6.10 -0.49 9.74
N THR A 64 -4.81 -0.22 9.91
CA THR A 64 -3.78 -0.60 8.94
C THR A 64 -3.68 -2.12 8.78
N LEU A 65 -3.68 -2.87 9.89
CA LEU A 65 -3.70 -4.34 9.84
C LEU A 65 -4.95 -4.89 9.13
N MET A 66 -6.12 -4.31 9.39
CA MET A 66 -7.36 -4.71 8.70
C MET A 66 -7.28 -4.45 7.19
N ARG A 67 -6.72 -3.34 6.76
CA ARG A 67 -6.50 -3.03 5.33
C ARG A 67 -5.50 -4.00 4.70
N ASN A 68 -4.42 -4.32 5.41
CA ASN A 68 -3.43 -5.28 4.93
C ASN A 68 -4.04 -6.68 4.76
N LEU A 69 -4.85 -7.13 5.72
CA LEU A 69 -5.61 -8.39 5.59
C LEU A 69 -6.56 -8.35 4.39
N TYR A 70 -7.31 -7.26 4.21
CA TYR A 70 -8.22 -7.10 3.09
C TYR A 70 -7.49 -7.19 1.75
N THR A 71 -6.45 -6.37 1.56
CA THR A 71 -5.68 -6.35 0.31
C THR A 71 -4.93 -7.66 0.08
N GLY A 72 -4.39 -8.28 1.13
CA GLY A 72 -3.73 -9.58 1.05
C GLY A 72 -4.66 -10.68 0.57
N MET A 73 -5.85 -10.80 1.15
CA MET A 73 -6.85 -11.79 0.70
C MET A 73 -7.30 -11.55 -0.75
N LEU A 74 -7.55 -10.30 -1.14
CA LEU A 74 -7.92 -9.98 -2.53
C LEU A 74 -6.78 -10.31 -3.48
N ASN A 75 -5.55 -9.96 -3.14
CA ASN A 75 -4.37 -10.25 -3.96
C ASN A 75 -4.17 -11.75 -4.17
N LYS A 76 -4.41 -12.58 -3.16
CA LYS A 76 -4.37 -14.04 -3.30
C LYS A 76 -5.41 -14.57 -4.28
N ARG A 77 -6.65 -14.06 -4.24
CA ARG A 77 -7.65 -14.41 -5.25
C ARG A 77 -7.22 -14.03 -6.67
N LEU A 78 -6.68 -12.82 -6.83
CA LEU A 78 -6.20 -12.35 -8.12
C LEU A 78 -5.02 -13.18 -8.63
N GLU A 79 -4.12 -13.58 -7.74
CA GLU A 79 -3.01 -14.48 -8.07
C GLU A 79 -3.50 -15.88 -8.46
N GLU A 80 -4.45 -16.47 -7.74
CA GLU A 80 -5.05 -17.76 -8.09
C GLU A 80 -5.72 -17.73 -9.48
N ILE A 81 -6.29 -16.60 -9.87
CA ILE A 81 -6.84 -16.40 -11.21
C ILE A 81 -5.71 -16.29 -12.24
N ALA A 82 -4.62 -15.56 -11.94
CA ALA A 82 -3.48 -15.41 -12.83
C ALA A 82 -2.82 -16.75 -13.20
N GLN A 83 -2.89 -17.74 -12.31
CA GLN A 83 -2.34 -19.08 -12.52
C GLN A 83 -3.18 -19.95 -13.48
N LYS A 84 -4.40 -19.53 -13.83
CA LYS A 84 -5.24 -20.29 -14.75
C LYS A 84 -4.73 -20.14 -16.20
N PRO A 85 -4.82 -21.20 -17.03
CA PRO A 85 -4.34 -21.15 -18.42
C PRO A 85 -5.01 -20.05 -19.25
N ASP A 86 -6.27 -19.74 -18.99
CA ASP A 86 -7.09 -18.75 -19.70
C ASP A 86 -7.10 -17.37 -19.03
N ALA A 87 -6.24 -17.13 -18.05
CA ALA A 87 -6.13 -15.85 -17.38
C ALA A 87 -5.79 -14.73 -18.38
N PRO A 88 -6.53 -13.60 -18.37
CA PRO A 88 -6.32 -12.53 -19.33
C PRO A 88 -5.14 -11.61 -18.96
N TYR A 89 -4.60 -11.74 -17.77
CA TYR A 89 -3.50 -10.91 -17.26
C TYR A 89 -2.32 -11.77 -16.78
N LEU A 90 -1.18 -11.12 -16.67
CA LEU A 90 0.05 -11.67 -16.10
C LEU A 90 0.07 -11.41 -14.58
N TYR A 91 -0.40 -10.25 -14.18
CA TYR A 91 -0.47 -9.79 -12.81
C TYR A 91 -1.69 -8.90 -12.59
N ALA A 92 -2.32 -9.02 -11.44
CA ALA A 92 -3.30 -8.07 -10.95
C ALA A 92 -3.14 -7.90 -9.43
N GLY A 93 -3.44 -6.72 -8.92
CA GLY A 93 -3.27 -6.46 -7.50
C GLY A 93 -4.10 -5.28 -7.00
N ALA A 94 -4.33 -5.30 -5.69
CA ALA A 94 -4.94 -4.21 -4.93
C ALA A 94 -3.96 -3.69 -3.90
N GLY A 95 -4.01 -2.40 -3.61
CA GLY A 95 -3.17 -1.77 -2.60
C GLY A 95 -3.88 -0.59 -1.93
N TYR A 96 -3.44 -0.25 -0.73
CA TYR A 96 -3.87 0.95 -0.02
C TYR A 96 -2.65 1.66 0.54
N GLY A 97 -2.56 2.95 0.35
CA GLY A 97 -1.45 3.73 0.89
C GLY A 97 -1.44 5.18 0.46
N SER A 98 -0.34 5.85 0.74
CA SER A 98 -0.14 7.24 0.39
C SER A 98 -0.11 7.43 -1.12
N PHE A 99 -0.75 8.50 -1.56
CA PHE A 99 -0.75 8.97 -2.95
C PHE A 99 0.28 10.09 -3.16
N ILE A 100 0.21 10.73 -4.32
CA ILE A 100 1.01 11.93 -4.62
C ILE A 100 0.57 13.05 -3.67
N GLY A 101 1.36 13.35 -2.70
CA GLY A 101 1.06 14.36 -1.69
C GLY A 101 0.81 13.77 -0.30
N ARG A 102 0.70 14.66 0.69
CA ARG A 102 0.67 14.29 2.10
C ARG A 102 -0.73 14.31 2.71
N THR A 103 -1.72 14.71 1.92
CA THR A 103 -3.09 14.94 2.37
C THR A 103 -4.07 13.89 1.91
N MET A 104 -3.59 12.89 1.16
CA MET A 104 -4.45 11.91 0.51
C MET A 104 -3.82 10.52 0.51
N ASP A 105 -4.66 9.53 0.77
CA ASP A 105 -4.39 8.12 0.51
C ASP A 105 -5.19 7.65 -0.71
N VAL A 106 -4.82 6.52 -1.27
CA VAL A 106 -5.56 5.87 -2.36
C VAL A 106 -5.76 4.39 -2.07
N TYR A 107 -6.92 3.89 -2.44
CA TYR A 107 -7.11 2.50 -2.75
C TYR A 107 -6.89 2.32 -4.25
N SER A 108 -5.97 1.46 -4.63
CA SER A 108 -5.58 1.23 -6.01
C SER A 108 -5.81 -0.21 -6.43
N LEU A 109 -6.29 -0.38 -7.66
CA LEU A 109 -6.37 -1.64 -8.37
C LEU A 109 -5.48 -1.53 -9.61
N SER A 110 -4.60 -2.49 -9.83
CA SER A 110 -3.68 -2.50 -10.97
C SER A 110 -3.70 -3.84 -11.68
N VAL A 111 -3.49 -3.82 -12.98
CA VAL A 111 -3.41 -5.02 -13.80
C VAL A 111 -2.39 -4.85 -14.92
N SER A 112 -1.56 -5.88 -15.12
CA SER A 112 -0.70 -6.05 -16.28
C SER A 112 -1.31 -7.14 -17.17
N ALA A 113 -1.92 -6.71 -18.25
CA ALA A 113 -2.72 -7.55 -19.13
C ALA A 113 -1.85 -8.28 -20.18
N LYS A 114 -2.33 -9.42 -20.64
CA LYS A 114 -1.80 -10.06 -21.85
C LYS A 114 -2.21 -9.26 -23.09
N GLU A 115 -1.50 -9.49 -24.18
CA GLU A 115 -1.78 -8.83 -25.46
C GLU A 115 -3.26 -8.98 -25.87
N ASN A 116 -3.87 -7.85 -26.25
CA ASN A 116 -5.29 -7.74 -26.63
C ASN A 116 -6.29 -8.19 -25.54
N GLN A 117 -5.90 -8.25 -24.28
CA GLN A 117 -6.75 -8.68 -23.16
C GLN A 117 -7.00 -7.57 -22.11
N LEU A 118 -6.63 -6.31 -22.39
CA LEU A 118 -6.70 -5.24 -21.39
C LEU A 118 -8.12 -5.04 -20.84
N GLU A 119 -9.12 -4.94 -21.72
CA GLU A 119 -10.52 -4.75 -21.31
C GLU A 119 -11.02 -5.91 -20.47
N LYS A 120 -10.75 -7.15 -20.90
CA LYS A 120 -11.13 -8.36 -20.16
C LYS A 120 -10.46 -8.41 -18.78
N SER A 121 -9.21 -7.98 -18.71
CA SER A 121 -8.44 -7.91 -17.47
C SER A 121 -9.01 -6.90 -16.49
N ILE A 122 -9.35 -5.69 -16.96
CA ILE A 122 -9.99 -4.65 -16.16
C ILE A 122 -11.33 -5.13 -15.64
N ASN A 123 -12.18 -5.71 -16.51
CA ASN A 123 -13.49 -6.21 -16.14
C ASN A 123 -13.40 -7.32 -15.07
N LEU A 124 -12.44 -8.23 -15.19
CA LEU A 124 -12.22 -9.29 -14.21
C LEU A 124 -11.76 -8.74 -12.87
N LEU A 125 -10.80 -7.80 -12.88
CA LEU A 125 -10.30 -7.12 -11.69
C LEU A 125 -11.44 -6.40 -10.93
N LEU A 126 -12.26 -5.63 -11.65
CA LEU A 126 -13.40 -4.94 -11.07
C LEU A 126 -14.47 -5.91 -10.58
N THR A 127 -14.70 -7.01 -11.28
CA THR A 127 -15.66 -8.05 -10.87
C THR A 127 -15.24 -8.70 -9.56
N GLU A 128 -13.96 -9.04 -9.39
CA GLU A 128 -13.48 -9.62 -8.12
C GLU A 128 -13.53 -8.60 -6.98
N ASN A 129 -13.17 -7.35 -7.24
CA ASN A 129 -13.31 -6.29 -6.25
C ASN A 129 -14.77 -6.10 -5.82
N GLU A 130 -15.71 -6.08 -6.76
CA GLU A 130 -17.15 -5.96 -6.49
C GLU A 130 -17.70 -7.19 -5.77
N ARG A 131 -17.23 -8.39 -6.11
CA ARG A 131 -17.57 -9.63 -5.40
C ARG A 131 -17.20 -9.56 -3.92
N VAL A 132 -15.99 -9.05 -3.62
CA VAL A 132 -15.57 -8.84 -2.23
C VAL A 132 -16.44 -7.78 -1.55
N ARG A 133 -16.79 -6.70 -2.23
CA ARG A 133 -17.69 -5.68 -1.68
C ARG A 133 -19.05 -6.23 -1.30
N GLN A 134 -19.61 -7.13 -2.12
CA GLN A 134 -20.94 -7.69 -1.91
C GLN A 134 -20.99 -8.86 -0.92
N PHE A 135 -19.99 -9.75 -0.97
CA PHE A 135 -20.02 -11.03 -0.28
C PHE A 135 -18.92 -11.21 0.76
N GLY A 136 -17.93 -10.30 0.77
CA GLY A 136 -16.76 -10.39 1.65
C GLY A 136 -15.82 -11.54 1.31
N PHE A 137 -15.10 -11.98 2.33
CA PHE A 137 -14.19 -13.11 2.29
C PHE A 137 -14.74 -14.28 3.11
N THR A 138 -14.30 -15.49 2.78
CA THR A 138 -14.61 -16.67 3.58
C THR A 138 -13.77 -16.71 4.86
N ALA A 139 -14.25 -17.44 5.87
CA ALA A 139 -13.49 -17.64 7.10
C ALA A 139 -12.13 -18.29 6.85
N SER A 140 -12.04 -19.21 5.89
CA SER A 140 -10.78 -19.88 5.55
C SER A 140 -9.75 -18.95 4.89
N GLU A 141 -10.18 -18.00 4.07
CA GLU A 141 -9.30 -16.97 3.50
C GLU A 141 -8.72 -16.08 4.61
N LEU A 142 -9.59 -15.65 5.52
CA LEU A 142 -9.17 -14.81 6.65
C LEU A 142 -8.18 -15.53 7.57
N GLU A 143 -8.45 -16.79 7.93
CA GLU A 143 -7.55 -17.55 8.80
C GLU A 143 -6.19 -17.84 8.14
N ARG A 144 -6.18 -18.12 6.83
CA ARG A 144 -4.94 -18.27 6.07
C ARG A 144 -4.14 -16.96 6.06
N GLU A 145 -4.78 -15.84 5.75
CA GLU A 145 -4.10 -14.54 5.69
C GLU A 145 -3.58 -14.09 7.06
N LYS A 146 -4.35 -14.29 8.13
CA LYS A 146 -3.88 -14.04 9.49
C LYS A 146 -2.63 -14.85 9.83
N LYS A 147 -2.62 -16.14 9.49
CA LYS A 147 -1.48 -17.03 9.74
C LYS A 147 -0.24 -16.55 8.99
N ASP A 148 -0.38 -16.17 7.74
CA ASP A 148 0.72 -15.69 6.92
C ASP A 148 1.26 -14.35 7.45
N MET A 149 0.37 -13.44 7.82
CA MET A 149 0.74 -12.17 8.44
C MET A 149 1.45 -12.38 9.79
N LEU A 150 0.92 -13.22 10.67
CA LEU A 150 1.57 -13.53 11.94
C LEU A 150 2.96 -14.14 11.73
N SER A 151 3.10 -15.06 10.78
CA SER A 151 4.41 -15.66 10.45
C SER A 151 5.41 -14.61 9.95
N LEU A 152 4.94 -13.63 9.15
CA LEU A 152 5.78 -12.52 8.70
C LEU A 152 6.28 -11.68 9.87
N TYR A 153 5.38 -11.24 10.76
CA TYR A 153 5.74 -10.44 11.93
C TYR A 153 6.65 -11.19 12.90
N GLU A 154 6.38 -12.47 13.14
CA GLU A 154 7.23 -13.33 13.97
C GLU A 154 8.66 -13.44 13.41
N ASN A 155 8.80 -13.69 12.12
CA ASN A 155 10.09 -13.78 11.46
C ASN A 155 10.83 -12.45 11.49
N THR A 156 10.14 -11.33 11.23
CA THR A 156 10.71 -9.99 11.32
C THR A 156 11.17 -9.67 12.75
N ALA A 157 10.40 -10.04 13.76
CA ALA A 157 10.78 -9.85 15.16
C ALA A 157 12.00 -10.71 15.57
N LYS A 158 12.11 -11.95 15.06
CA LYS A 158 13.27 -12.85 15.30
C LYS A 158 14.54 -12.32 14.64
N GLU A 159 14.42 -11.64 13.51
CA GLU A 159 15.55 -11.13 12.74
C GLU A 159 15.81 -9.63 12.95
N ALA A 160 15.17 -9.02 13.95
CA ALA A 160 15.27 -7.59 14.22
C ALA A 160 16.72 -7.08 14.41
N ASP A 161 17.57 -7.89 15.02
CA ASP A 161 19.00 -7.59 15.23
C ASP A 161 19.86 -7.67 13.95
N LYS A 162 19.33 -8.27 12.89
CA LYS A 162 19.97 -8.34 11.56
C LYS A 162 19.48 -7.23 10.61
N THR A 163 18.51 -6.43 11.05
CA THR A 163 17.93 -5.36 10.24
C THR A 163 19.00 -4.33 9.87
N VAL A 164 19.09 -4.01 8.58
CA VAL A 164 20.05 -3.03 8.08
C VAL A 164 19.72 -1.62 8.57
N SER A 165 20.74 -0.80 8.83
CA SER A 165 20.57 0.55 9.37
C SER A 165 19.72 1.48 8.50
N ALA A 166 19.66 1.25 7.20
CA ALA A 166 18.82 2.01 6.27
C ALA A 166 17.32 1.87 6.62
N THR A 167 16.85 0.68 6.98
CA THR A 167 15.46 0.44 7.38
C THR A 167 15.08 1.27 8.61
N TYR A 168 15.96 1.31 9.62
CA TYR A 168 15.74 2.16 10.80
C TYR A 168 15.76 3.65 10.45
N ALA A 169 16.64 4.07 9.54
CA ALA A 169 16.65 5.46 9.09
C ALA A 169 15.33 5.84 8.40
N ASP A 170 14.78 4.97 7.57
CA ASP A 170 13.50 5.17 6.90
C ASP A 170 12.33 5.24 7.89
N GLU A 171 12.33 4.42 8.95
CA GLU A 171 11.34 4.51 10.04
C GLU A 171 11.41 5.86 10.75
N PHE A 172 12.60 6.32 11.11
CA PHE A 172 12.78 7.63 11.74
C PHE A 172 12.36 8.78 10.83
N ILE A 173 12.62 8.67 9.52
CA ILE A 173 12.18 9.67 8.53
C ILE A 173 10.65 9.68 8.45
N ARG A 174 10.00 8.54 8.37
CA ARG A 174 8.52 8.47 8.38
C ARG A 174 7.94 9.04 9.67
N ASN A 175 8.48 8.64 10.82
CA ASN A 175 8.05 9.20 12.09
C ASN A 175 8.17 10.74 12.12
N PHE A 176 9.32 11.29 11.72
CA PHE A 176 9.54 12.73 11.69
C PHE A 176 8.61 13.45 10.71
N LEU A 177 8.35 12.87 9.55
CA LEU A 177 7.57 13.51 8.48
C LEU A 177 6.06 13.36 8.65
N THR A 178 5.61 12.25 9.21
CA THR A 178 4.19 11.86 9.24
C THR A 178 3.67 11.53 10.64
N MET A 179 4.51 11.63 11.67
CA MET A 179 4.20 11.24 13.06
C MET A 179 3.81 9.77 13.19
N GLU A 180 4.24 8.92 12.27
CA GLU A 180 4.01 7.48 12.30
C GLU A 180 4.63 6.88 13.58
N CYS A 181 3.88 6.03 14.27
CA CYS A 181 4.34 5.37 15.50
C CYS A 181 5.44 4.35 15.14
N ILE A 182 6.49 4.28 15.95
CA ILE A 182 7.58 3.29 15.84
C ILE A 182 7.57 2.42 17.10
N PRO A 183 6.73 1.38 17.19
CA PRO A 183 6.71 0.49 18.35
C PRO A 183 7.91 -0.46 18.40
N GLY A 184 8.53 -0.72 17.27
CA GLY A 184 9.60 -1.70 17.08
C GLY A 184 9.11 -3.13 16.86
N TYR A 185 9.83 -3.90 16.08
CA TYR A 185 9.41 -5.20 15.52
C TYR A 185 8.92 -6.22 16.56
N LYS A 186 9.49 -6.24 17.77
CA LYS A 186 9.04 -7.15 18.82
C LYS A 186 7.65 -6.81 19.32
N ARG A 187 7.37 -5.51 19.48
CA ARG A 187 6.07 -5.05 19.97
C ARG A 187 4.99 -5.06 18.89
N GLU A 188 5.39 -4.99 17.61
CA GLU A 188 4.47 -5.17 16.49
C GLU A 188 3.96 -6.60 16.38
N PHE A 189 4.76 -7.57 16.81
CA PHE A 189 4.38 -8.98 16.84
C PHE A 189 3.45 -9.32 18.02
N GLU A 190 3.58 -8.66 19.17
CA GLU A 190 2.72 -8.81 20.36
C GLU A 190 1.29 -8.28 20.13
#